data_cf2bc4ace6351ddfe60d5ea986a6e015
#
_entry.id   cf2bc4ace6351ddfe60d5ea986a6e015
#
_cell.length_a   1.000
_cell.length_b   1.000
_cell.length_c   1.000
_cell.angle_alpha   90.00
_cell.angle_beta   90.00
_cell.angle_gamma   90.00
#
_symmetry.space_group_name_H-M   'P 1'
#
loop_
_entity.id
_entity.type
_entity.pdbx_description
1 polymer ?
#
loop_
_entity_poly.entity_id
_entity_poly.type
_entity_poly.pdbx_seq_one_letter_code
_entity_poly.pdbx_strand_id
1 'polypeptide(L)'
;ETLHIPGRLFSVAPWAVRAIPRLFARNERLVCHFDTEFGPMAVVMVGAMLVSGVETVWSGVEIPGYASTPIRKDWRGRGIELDRFAEMARFNYGSTGLAFWPRGAGELDPSLAPEQSVKVGQRLGLTRLP
;
A
#
# COMPACT_ATOMS: atom_id res chain seq x y z
N GLU A 1 -1.80 11.99 3.63
CA GLU A 1 -2.38 12.19 2.30
C GLU A 1 -2.73 10.84 1.67
N THR A 2 -3.85 10.77 0.95
CA THR A 2 -4.15 9.64 0.07
C THR A 2 -4.27 10.10 -1.36
N LEU A 3 -3.82 9.27 -2.31
CA LEU A 3 -3.95 9.49 -3.74
C LEU A 3 -4.53 8.22 -4.39
N HIS A 4 -5.79 8.28 -4.78
CA HIS A 4 -6.42 7.27 -5.62
C HIS A 4 -6.03 7.50 -7.07
N ILE A 5 -5.51 6.49 -7.73
CA ILE A 5 -5.11 6.53 -9.13
C ILE A 5 -5.93 5.49 -9.90
N PRO A 6 -6.86 5.93 -10.75
CA PRO A 6 -7.61 5.02 -11.61
C PRO A 6 -6.69 4.22 -12.53
N GLY A 7 -7.10 3.02 -12.89
CA GLY A 7 -6.29 2.17 -13.74
C GLY A 7 -6.99 0.91 -14.20
N ARG A 8 -6.19 -0.05 -14.64
CA ARG A 8 -6.63 -1.38 -15.02
C ARG A 8 -6.83 -2.25 -13.79
N LEU A 9 -7.41 -3.41 -13.97
CA LEU A 9 -7.62 -4.41 -12.92
C LEU A 9 -7.04 -5.76 -13.38
N PHE A 10 -5.79 -5.75 -13.86
CA PHE A 10 -5.11 -6.99 -14.18
C PHE A 10 -4.95 -7.88 -12.94
N SER A 11 -5.01 -9.18 -13.13
CA SER A 11 -4.65 -10.12 -12.07
C SER A 11 -3.23 -9.84 -11.57
N VAL A 12 -3.03 -9.90 -10.26
CA VAL A 12 -1.69 -9.76 -9.63
C VAL A 12 -1.03 -11.11 -9.34
N ALA A 13 -1.56 -12.18 -9.89
CA ALA A 13 -0.92 -13.50 -9.81
C ALA A 13 0.50 -13.46 -10.41
N PRO A 14 1.45 -14.28 -9.91
CA PRO A 14 2.85 -14.24 -10.34
C PRO A 14 3.05 -14.37 -11.86
N TRP A 15 2.23 -15.16 -12.53
CA TRP A 15 2.29 -15.30 -13.98
C TRP A 15 1.92 -14.00 -14.71
N ALA A 16 0.91 -13.27 -14.24
CA ALA A 16 0.49 -12.00 -14.82
C ALA A 16 1.54 -10.92 -14.61
N VAL A 17 2.13 -10.86 -13.42
CA VAL A 17 3.21 -9.92 -13.09
C VAL A 17 4.42 -10.12 -14.01
N ARG A 18 4.75 -11.37 -14.34
CA ARG A 18 5.83 -11.68 -15.30
C ARG A 18 5.48 -11.35 -16.75
N ALA A 19 4.21 -11.50 -17.13
CA ALA A 19 3.76 -11.33 -18.52
C ALA A 19 3.41 -9.87 -18.87
N ILE A 20 2.98 -9.07 -17.93
CA ILE A 20 2.47 -7.71 -18.17
C ILE A 20 3.49 -6.68 -17.67
N PRO A 21 4.17 -5.96 -18.58
CA PRO A 21 5.12 -4.93 -18.18
C PRO A 21 4.45 -3.83 -17.33
N ARG A 22 5.11 -3.44 -16.24
CA ARG A 22 4.68 -2.38 -15.32
C ARG A 22 3.26 -2.59 -14.76
N LEU A 23 2.85 -3.82 -14.52
CA LEU A 23 1.50 -4.19 -14.12
C LEU A 23 1.01 -3.35 -12.91
N PHE A 24 1.78 -3.27 -11.83
CA PHE A 24 1.40 -2.54 -10.63
C PHE A 24 1.22 -1.03 -10.86
N ALA A 25 2.00 -0.44 -11.77
CA ALA A 25 1.85 0.96 -12.13
C ALA A 25 0.66 1.23 -13.07
N ARG A 26 0.10 0.18 -13.68
CA ARG A 26 -1.05 0.26 -14.59
C ARG A 26 -2.37 -0.08 -13.90
N ASN A 27 -2.34 -0.85 -12.83
CA ASN A 27 -3.54 -1.17 -12.07
C ASN A 27 -4.03 0.03 -11.23
N GLU A 28 -5.34 0.11 -11.05
CA GLU A 28 -5.97 1.01 -10.09
C GLU A 28 -5.32 0.81 -8.72
N ARG A 29 -5.00 1.88 -8.03
CA ARG A 29 -4.27 1.82 -6.76
C ARG A 29 -4.54 3.00 -5.87
N LEU A 30 -4.42 2.77 -4.59
CA LEU A 30 -4.42 3.80 -3.55
C LEU A 30 -3.01 3.97 -3.01
N VAL A 31 -2.49 5.19 -3.04
CA VAL A 31 -1.21 5.56 -2.41
C VAL A 31 -1.52 6.30 -1.12
N CYS A 32 -1.05 5.78 0.00
CA CYS A 32 -1.15 6.42 1.31
C CYS A 32 0.23 6.94 1.70
N HIS A 33 0.35 8.26 1.88
CA HIS A 33 1.56 8.91 2.35
C HIS A 33 1.45 9.21 3.84
N PHE A 34 2.52 8.93 4.57
CA PHE A 34 2.64 9.14 6.00
C PHE A 34 3.90 9.94 6.33
N ASP A 35 3.80 10.81 7.30
CA ASP A 35 4.93 11.39 7.99
C ASP A 35 5.22 10.49 9.20
N THR A 36 6.45 9.99 9.33
CA THR A 36 6.87 9.10 10.40
C THR A 36 8.11 9.61 11.10
N GLU A 37 8.42 9.08 12.28
CA GLU A 37 9.63 9.42 13.03
C GLU A 37 10.94 9.12 12.26
N PHE A 38 10.89 8.20 11.31
CA PHE A 38 12.05 7.84 10.46
C PHE A 38 11.99 8.46 9.04
N GLY A 39 11.10 9.44 8.85
CA GLY A 39 10.92 10.17 7.59
C GLY A 39 9.64 9.81 6.84
N PRO A 40 9.44 10.33 5.63
CA PRO A 40 8.24 10.09 4.86
C PRO A 40 8.15 8.62 4.43
N MET A 41 6.96 8.05 4.53
CA MET A 41 6.67 6.68 4.12
C MET A 41 5.47 6.67 3.17
N ALA A 42 5.46 5.74 2.22
CA ALA A 42 4.31 5.50 1.37
C ALA A 42 3.94 4.02 1.37
N VAL A 43 2.65 3.74 1.45
CA VAL A 43 2.09 2.41 1.23
C VAL A 43 1.17 2.47 0.02
N VAL A 44 1.42 1.62 -0.96
CA VAL A 44 0.61 1.51 -2.18
C VAL A 44 -0.21 0.24 -2.13
N MET A 45 -1.51 0.38 -2.15
CA MET A 45 -2.45 -0.74 -2.20
C MET A 45 -2.96 -0.89 -3.64
N VAL A 46 -2.56 -1.97 -4.29
CA VAL A 46 -2.84 -2.21 -5.71
C VAL A 46 -4.14 -3.01 -5.85
N GLY A 47 -5.09 -2.48 -6.58
CA GLY A 47 -6.31 -3.18 -6.97
C GLY A 47 -6.05 -4.26 -8.03
N ALA A 48 -6.97 -5.21 -8.14
CA ALA A 48 -6.90 -6.27 -9.14
C ALA A 48 -8.32 -6.78 -9.48
N MET A 49 -8.43 -7.63 -10.46
CA MET A 49 -9.72 -8.10 -11.02
C MET A 49 -10.67 -8.68 -9.96
N LEU A 50 -10.16 -9.38 -8.96
CA LEU A 50 -10.96 -9.96 -7.87
C LEU A 50 -10.95 -9.13 -6.59
N VAL A 51 -10.25 -7.99 -6.58
CA VAL A 51 -10.22 -7.08 -5.42
C VAL A 51 -11.49 -6.26 -5.44
N SER A 52 -12.43 -6.59 -4.57
CA SER A 52 -13.71 -5.91 -4.48
C SER A 52 -13.64 -4.55 -3.78
N GLY A 53 -12.49 -4.19 -3.23
CA GLY A 53 -12.29 -2.90 -2.63
C GLY A 53 -11.02 -2.78 -1.80
N VAL A 54 -10.61 -1.54 -1.62
CA VAL A 54 -9.61 -1.11 -0.65
C VAL A 54 -10.27 -0.09 0.27
N GLU A 55 -10.16 -0.33 1.57
CA GLU A 55 -10.71 0.54 2.60
C GLU A 55 -9.58 1.02 3.51
N THR A 56 -9.63 2.31 3.90
CA THR A 56 -8.79 2.85 4.97
C THR A 56 -9.59 2.99 6.24
N VAL A 57 -8.94 2.89 7.40
CA VAL A 57 -9.63 3.01 8.70
C VAL A 57 -10.16 4.41 8.97
N TRP A 58 -9.65 5.44 8.29
CA TRP A 58 -10.05 6.84 8.47
C TRP A 58 -11.02 7.37 7.42
N SER A 59 -11.21 6.69 6.31
CA SER A 59 -12.01 7.19 5.18
C SER A 59 -13.00 6.17 4.62
N GLY A 60 -12.92 4.91 5.04
CA GLY A 60 -13.73 3.83 4.47
C GLY A 60 -13.28 3.44 3.07
N VAL A 61 -14.24 3.12 2.19
CA VAL A 61 -13.97 2.61 0.84
C VAL A 61 -13.33 3.68 -0.04
N GLU A 62 -12.14 3.39 -0.54
CA GLU A 62 -11.37 4.25 -1.45
C GLU A 62 -11.27 3.66 -2.87
N ILE A 63 -11.29 2.35 -2.99
CA ILE A 63 -11.37 1.63 -4.26
C ILE A 63 -12.58 0.68 -4.19
N PRO A 64 -13.43 0.67 -5.20
CA PRO A 64 -13.39 1.47 -6.44
C PRO A 64 -13.80 2.93 -6.19
N GLY A 65 -12.98 3.85 -6.72
CA GLY A 65 -13.28 5.28 -6.63
C GLY A 65 -14.22 5.78 -7.72
N TYR A 66 -14.53 4.96 -8.71
CA TYR A 66 -15.37 5.29 -9.89
C TYR A 66 -14.97 6.58 -10.60
N ALA A 67 -13.70 6.95 -10.50
CA ALA A 67 -13.15 8.15 -11.09
C ALA A 67 -12.36 7.85 -12.37
N SER A 68 -12.37 8.79 -13.30
CA SER A 68 -11.56 8.73 -14.52
C SER A 68 -10.21 9.45 -14.38
N THR A 69 -10.03 10.24 -13.32
CA THR A 69 -8.83 11.01 -13.01
C THR A 69 -8.38 10.74 -11.58
N PRO A 70 -7.10 10.94 -11.27
CA PRO A 70 -6.61 10.78 -9.90
C PRO A 70 -7.33 11.69 -8.90
N ILE A 71 -7.64 11.14 -7.73
CA ILE A 71 -8.25 11.87 -6.61
C ILE A 71 -7.24 11.93 -5.47
N ARG A 72 -6.87 13.15 -5.09
CA ARG A 72 -6.01 13.43 -3.94
C ARG A 72 -6.86 13.91 -2.78
N LYS A 73 -6.62 13.37 -1.57
CA LYS A 73 -7.23 13.82 -0.33
C LYS A 73 -6.14 14.15 0.68
N ASP A 74 -6.18 15.35 1.22
CA ASP A 74 -5.28 15.78 2.29
C ASP A 74 -5.94 15.54 3.65
N TRP A 75 -5.27 14.79 4.48
CA TRP A 75 -5.72 14.42 5.83
C TRP A 75 -4.98 15.16 6.95
N ARG A 76 -4.05 16.04 6.61
CA ARG A 76 -3.28 16.81 7.61
C ARG A 76 -4.21 17.66 8.46
N GLY A 77 -3.92 17.72 9.75
CA GLY A 77 -4.75 18.44 10.70
C GLY A 77 -6.10 17.78 11.03
N ARG A 78 -6.34 16.54 10.58
CA ARG A 78 -7.55 15.78 10.88
C ARG A 78 -7.41 14.84 12.08
N GLY A 79 -6.26 14.85 12.77
CA GLY A 79 -6.00 13.98 13.91
C GLY A 79 -5.90 12.49 13.56
N ILE A 80 -5.51 12.18 12.31
CA ILE A 80 -5.31 10.79 11.88
C ILE A 80 -3.87 10.39 12.21
N GLU A 81 -3.74 9.62 13.26
CA GLU A 81 -2.48 9.04 13.72
C GLU A 81 -2.66 7.54 13.84
N LEU A 82 -1.63 6.79 13.48
CA LEU A 82 -1.63 5.32 13.55
C LEU A 82 -0.47 4.87 14.41
N ASP A 83 -0.79 4.17 15.47
CA ASP A 83 0.21 3.51 16.29
C ASP A 83 0.87 2.34 15.56
N ARG A 84 1.99 1.87 16.11
CA ARG A 84 2.61 0.64 15.64
C ARG A 84 1.62 -0.52 15.73
N PHE A 85 1.52 -1.30 14.68
CA PHE A 85 0.57 -2.42 14.50
C PHE A 85 -0.91 -2.02 14.41
N ALA A 86 -1.25 -0.74 14.42
CA ALA A 86 -2.61 -0.32 14.11
C ALA A 86 -2.99 -0.73 12.69
N GLU A 87 -4.23 -1.14 12.51
CA GLU A 87 -4.77 -1.38 11.16
C GLU A 87 -4.80 -0.05 10.40
N MET A 88 -4.17 -0.01 9.25
CA MET A 88 -4.18 1.15 8.35
C MET A 88 -5.30 1.05 7.33
N ALA A 89 -5.37 -0.09 6.70
CA ALA A 89 -6.26 -0.33 5.58
C ALA A 89 -6.39 -1.84 5.35
N ARG A 90 -7.38 -2.21 4.54
CA ARG A 90 -7.59 -3.61 4.16
C ARG A 90 -8.01 -3.73 2.71
N PHE A 91 -7.71 -4.89 2.15
CA PHE A 91 -8.35 -5.36 0.93
C PHE A 91 -9.60 -6.17 1.31
N ASN A 92 -10.72 -5.92 0.66
CA ASN A 92 -11.92 -6.74 0.84
C ASN A 92 -11.74 -8.15 0.25
N TYR A 93 -10.81 -8.27 -0.70
CA TYR A 93 -10.31 -9.53 -1.21
C TYR A 93 -8.83 -9.34 -1.59
N GLY A 94 -7.98 -10.28 -1.24
CA GLY A 94 -6.52 -10.15 -1.29
C GLY A 94 -5.93 -9.57 -2.58
N SER A 95 -4.83 -8.84 -2.43
CA SER A 95 -4.10 -8.23 -3.52
C SER A 95 -2.63 -7.94 -3.13
N THR A 96 -2.04 -6.86 -3.66
CA THR A 96 -0.64 -6.52 -3.46
C THR A 96 -0.48 -5.19 -2.75
N GLY A 97 0.30 -5.18 -1.69
CA GLY A 97 0.78 -3.97 -1.02
C GLY A 97 2.27 -3.74 -1.29
N LEU A 98 2.64 -2.49 -1.52
CA LEU A 98 4.03 -2.05 -1.68
C LEU A 98 4.32 -1.01 -0.62
N ALA A 99 5.39 -1.17 0.14
CA ALA A 99 5.84 -0.20 1.13
C ALA A 99 7.14 0.45 0.70
N PHE A 100 7.22 1.77 0.83
CA PHE A 100 8.36 2.60 0.46
C PHE A 100 8.74 3.49 1.62
N TRP A 101 10.03 3.59 1.89
CA TRP A 101 10.62 4.49 2.89
C TRP A 101 11.95 5.03 2.41
N PRO A 102 12.50 6.12 3.00
CA PRO A 102 13.76 6.69 2.59
C PRO A 102 14.92 5.72 2.75
N ARG A 103 15.89 5.85 1.89
CA ARG A 103 17.13 5.08 2.00
C ARG A 103 17.81 5.33 3.36
N GLY A 104 18.13 4.27 4.06
CA GLY A 104 18.76 4.33 5.38
C GLY A 104 17.78 4.46 6.56
N ALA A 105 16.49 4.69 6.31
CA ALA A 105 15.48 4.77 7.37
C ALA A 105 15.12 3.41 7.99
N GLY A 106 15.50 2.31 7.35
CA GLY A 106 15.26 0.97 7.87
C GLY A 106 15.96 -0.11 7.05
N GLU A 107 15.99 -1.29 7.61
CA GLU A 107 16.54 -2.50 6.98
C GLU A 107 15.52 -3.63 7.08
N LEU A 108 15.37 -4.38 5.99
CA LEU A 108 14.59 -5.61 6.01
C LEU A 108 15.33 -6.66 6.86
N ASP A 109 14.55 -7.53 7.49
CA ASP A 109 15.11 -8.68 8.23
C ASP A 109 15.89 -9.56 7.25
N PRO A 110 17.17 -9.87 7.52
CA PRO A 110 18.01 -10.66 6.63
C PRO A 110 17.47 -12.08 6.35
N SER A 111 16.58 -12.57 7.21
CA SER A 111 15.94 -13.87 7.02
C SER A 111 14.84 -13.86 5.95
N LEU A 112 14.42 -12.68 5.50
CA LEU A 112 13.40 -12.56 4.46
C LEU A 112 14.01 -12.75 3.07
N ALA A 113 13.41 -13.64 2.30
CA ALA A 113 13.77 -13.91 0.92
C ALA A 113 12.62 -13.54 -0.02
N PRO A 114 12.90 -13.23 -1.30
CA PRO A 114 11.84 -13.11 -2.30
C PRO A 114 10.93 -14.34 -2.33
N GLU A 115 9.64 -14.10 -2.54
CA GLU A 115 8.59 -15.15 -2.59
C GLU A 115 8.33 -15.88 -1.26
N GLN A 116 8.97 -15.46 -0.17
CA GLN A 116 8.72 -16.03 1.15
C GLN A 116 7.35 -15.63 1.68
N SER A 117 6.62 -16.60 2.23
CA SER A 117 5.37 -16.33 2.95
C SER A 117 5.64 -15.58 4.25
N VAL A 118 4.84 -14.55 4.50
CA VAL A 118 4.86 -13.78 5.75
C VAL A 118 3.48 -13.78 6.40
N LYS A 119 3.41 -13.56 7.71
CA LYS A 119 2.17 -13.53 8.48
C LYS A 119 1.85 -12.11 8.95
N VAL A 120 0.58 -11.82 9.11
CA VAL A 120 0.15 -10.57 9.78
C VAL A 120 0.78 -10.50 11.17
N GLY A 121 1.35 -9.34 11.52
CA GLY A 121 2.09 -9.14 12.76
C GLY A 121 3.53 -9.64 12.77
N GLN A 122 3.98 -10.32 11.71
CA GLN A 122 5.38 -10.70 11.58
C GLN A 122 6.27 -9.47 11.36
N ARG A 123 7.39 -9.40 12.08
CA ARG A 123 8.39 -8.35 11.85
C ARG A 123 9.02 -8.54 10.48
N LEU A 124 9.00 -7.50 9.66
CA LEU A 124 9.61 -7.48 8.34
C LEU A 124 10.99 -6.82 8.33
N GLY A 125 11.32 -6.06 9.37
CA GLY A 125 12.58 -5.35 9.48
C GLY A 125 12.64 -4.47 10.72
N LEU A 126 13.64 -3.61 10.75
CA LEU A 126 13.86 -2.64 11.81
C LEU A 126 13.96 -1.24 11.18
N THR A 127 13.33 -0.27 11.81
CA THR A 127 13.52 1.14 11.48
C THR A 127 14.78 1.66 12.20
N ARG A 128 15.51 2.53 11.53
CA ARG A 128 16.58 3.33 12.16
C ARG A 128 15.98 4.72 12.40
N LEU A 129 15.81 5.05 13.68
CA LEU A 129 15.51 6.43 14.05
C LEU A 129 16.75 7.28 13.81
N PRO A 130 16.60 8.53 13.36
CA PRO A 130 17.71 9.46 13.18
C PRO A 130 18.42 9.77 14.50
#